data_3ea262d8e580a92fbf5356a7d4d187f8
#
_entry.id   3ea262d8e580a92fbf5356a7d4d187f8
#
_cell.length_a   1.000
_cell.length_b   1.000
_cell.length_c   1.000
_cell.angle_alpha   90.00
_cell.angle_beta   90.00
_cell.angle_gamma   90.00
#
_symmetry.space_group_name_H-M   'P 1'
#
loop_
_entity.id
_entity.type
_entity.pdbx_description
1 polymer ?
#
loop_
_entity_poly.entity_id
_entity_poly.type
_entity_poly.pdbx_seq_one_letter_code
_entity_poly.pdbx_strand_id
1 'polypeptide(L)'
;MSIENDIAVLERVAILRRLGTGALRILAIGAESLSVEPGQVLFTAGEIADGAFIVQQGSFTLTPERASAEEVVAGPGTLLGESALLAETRRPATATARENSTVMRVSRAMFLKMLEGYPEAALRMREVIAARADQWGREIENVRAALAPRAKPQ
;
A
#
# COMPACT_ATOMS: atom_id res chain seq x y z
N MET A 1 -7.05 21.16 8.35
CA MET A 1 -5.94 20.36 7.84
C MET A 1 -5.34 21.03 6.64
N SER A 2 -4.04 21.14 6.60
CA SER A 2 -3.36 21.83 5.52
C SER A 2 -2.82 20.84 4.49
N ILE A 3 -2.69 21.31 3.25
CA ILE A 3 -2.09 20.53 2.16
C ILE A 3 -0.64 20.17 2.52
N GLU A 4 0.05 21.09 3.18
CA GLU A 4 1.44 20.86 3.60
C GLU A 4 1.55 19.70 4.59
N ASN A 5 0.60 19.58 5.50
CA ASN A 5 0.55 18.46 6.44
C ASN A 5 0.29 17.14 5.71
N ASP A 6 -0.60 17.17 4.73
CA ASP A 6 -0.92 15.99 3.93
C ASP A 6 0.27 15.55 3.10
N ILE A 7 0.99 16.51 2.51
CA ILE A 7 2.21 16.21 1.75
C ILE A 7 3.25 15.59 2.69
N ALA A 8 3.39 16.12 3.90
CA ALA A 8 4.33 15.57 4.87
C ALA A 8 4.02 14.12 5.22
N VAL A 9 2.73 13.78 5.33
CA VAL A 9 2.32 12.39 5.56
C VAL A 9 2.72 11.51 4.37
N LEU A 10 2.48 11.97 3.15
CA LEU A 10 2.85 11.22 1.95
C LEU A 10 4.36 11.04 1.85
N GLU A 11 5.13 12.04 2.24
CA GLU A 11 6.60 11.97 2.21
C GLU A 11 7.18 10.97 3.21
N ARG A 12 6.42 10.55 4.21
CA ARG A 12 6.86 9.52 5.15
C ARG A 12 6.91 8.15 4.50
N VAL A 13 6.20 7.97 3.39
CA VAL A 13 6.18 6.71 2.65
C VAL A 13 7.32 6.75 1.63
N ALA A 14 8.31 5.88 1.80
CA ALA A 14 9.52 5.90 0.98
C ALA A 14 9.26 5.87 -0.52
N ILE A 15 8.33 5.01 -0.96
CA ILE A 15 8.01 4.89 -2.38
C ILE A 15 7.35 6.17 -2.93
N LEU A 16 6.51 6.82 -2.12
CA LEU A 16 5.83 8.04 -2.55
C LEU A 16 6.76 9.26 -2.55
N ARG A 17 7.69 9.29 -1.60
CA ARG A 17 8.65 10.38 -1.51
C ARG A 17 9.43 10.58 -2.81
N ARG A 18 9.64 9.51 -3.56
CA ARG A 18 10.37 9.55 -4.82
C ARG A 18 9.62 10.24 -5.95
N LEU A 19 8.33 10.47 -5.78
CA LEU A 19 7.51 11.11 -6.82
C LEU A 19 7.81 12.59 -6.98
N GLY A 20 8.30 13.24 -5.93
CA GLY A 20 8.58 14.67 -5.95
C GLY A 20 7.42 15.48 -5.43
N THR A 21 7.72 16.70 -4.98
CA THR A 21 6.75 17.57 -4.30
C THR A 21 5.54 17.91 -5.16
N GLY A 22 5.74 18.14 -6.45
CA GLY A 22 4.63 18.50 -7.36
C GLY A 22 3.61 17.38 -7.47
N ALA A 23 4.08 16.15 -7.67
CA ALA A 23 3.20 14.99 -7.76
C ALA A 23 2.50 14.73 -6.43
N LEU A 24 3.23 14.85 -5.30
CA LEU A 24 2.65 14.66 -3.98
C LEU A 24 1.57 15.69 -3.67
N ARG A 25 1.74 16.93 -4.14
CA ARG A 25 0.71 17.95 -3.96
C ARG A 25 -0.59 17.55 -4.66
N ILE A 26 -0.50 17.00 -5.86
CA ILE A 26 -1.68 16.53 -6.59
C ILE A 26 -2.37 15.40 -5.82
N LEU A 27 -1.58 14.46 -5.31
CA LEU A 27 -2.14 13.37 -4.51
C LEU A 27 -2.80 13.88 -3.23
N ALA A 28 -2.16 14.83 -2.56
CA ALA A 28 -2.71 15.40 -1.32
C ALA A 28 -4.05 16.09 -1.56
N ILE A 29 -4.17 16.83 -2.67
CA ILE A 29 -5.40 17.53 -3.02
C ILE A 29 -6.52 16.52 -3.31
N GLY A 30 -6.22 15.42 -3.99
CA GLY A 30 -7.22 14.45 -4.40
C GLY A 30 -7.51 13.34 -3.41
N ALA A 31 -6.69 13.20 -2.37
CA ALA A 31 -6.88 12.12 -1.39
C ALA A 31 -8.04 12.44 -0.45
N GLU A 32 -8.71 11.38 0.00
CA GLU A 32 -9.75 11.51 1.01
C GLU A 32 -9.18 11.17 2.38
N SER A 33 -9.55 11.99 3.38
CA SER A 33 -9.19 11.70 4.76
C SER A 33 -10.37 10.96 5.40
N LEU A 34 -10.12 9.81 5.98
CA LEU A 34 -11.15 8.98 6.59
C LEU A 34 -10.79 8.70 8.04
N SER A 35 -11.80 8.82 8.92
CA SER A 35 -11.67 8.45 10.32
C SER A 35 -12.16 7.02 10.50
N VAL A 36 -11.42 6.23 11.28
CA VAL A 36 -11.74 4.83 11.52
C VAL A 36 -11.74 4.61 13.02
N GLU A 37 -12.85 4.09 13.54
CA GLU A 37 -13.00 3.85 14.97
C GLU A 37 -12.35 2.53 15.40
N PRO A 38 -12.01 2.40 16.70
CA PRO A 38 -11.44 1.14 17.20
C PRO A 38 -12.34 -0.05 16.86
N GLY A 39 -11.75 -1.11 16.32
CA GLY A 39 -12.49 -2.32 15.94
C GLY A 39 -13.13 -2.25 14.57
N GLN A 40 -13.17 -1.07 13.94
CA GLN A 40 -13.75 -0.92 12.62
C GLN A 40 -12.80 -1.49 11.56
N VAL A 41 -13.36 -2.21 10.59
CA VAL A 41 -12.59 -2.78 9.50
C VAL A 41 -12.47 -1.76 8.38
N LEU A 42 -11.23 -1.48 7.96
CA LEU A 42 -10.97 -0.58 6.85
C LEU A 42 -11.16 -1.30 5.51
N PHE A 43 -10.62 -2.50 5.40
CA PHE A 43 -10.85 -3.38 4.25
C PHE A 43 -10.68 -4.83 4.68
N THR A 44 -11.24 -5.74 3.89
CA THR A 44 -11.27 -7.16 4.19
C THR A 44 -10.39 -7.94 3.21
N ALA A 45 -9.68 -8.95 3.71
CA ALA A 45 -8.89 -9.85 2.86
C ALA A 45 -9.76 -10.43 1.75
N GLY A 46 -9.23 -10.47 0.54
CA GLY A 46 -9.93 -10.97 -0.63
C GLY A 46 -10.75 -9.95 -1.39
N GLU A 47 -11.01 -8.78 -0.79
CA GLU A 47 -11.69 -7.68 -1.48
C GLU A 47 -10.88 -7.17 -2.65
N ILE A 48 -11.57 -6.76 -3.71
CA ILE A 48 -10.92 -6.08 -4.83
C ILE A 48 -10.49 -4.70 -4.36
N ALA A 49 -9.23 -4.38 -4.55
CA ALA A 49 -8.65 -3.11 -4.12
C ALA A 49 -8.61 -2.11 -5.28
N ASP A 50 -9.15 -0.92 -5.06
CA ASP A 50 -9.16 0.15 -6.05
C ASP A 50 -8.19 1.29 -5.71
N GLY A 51 -7.36 1.09 -4.69
CA GLY A 51 -6.40 2.09 -4.27
C GLY A 51 -5.70 1.70 -2.99
N ALA A 52 -5.00 2.65 -2.42
CA ALA A 52 -4.20 2.45 -1.21
C ALA A 52 -4.61 3.41 -0.12
N PHE A 53 -4.18 3.11 1.09
CA PHE A 53 -4.40 3.96 2.27
C PHE A 53 -3.07 4.25 2.92
N ILE A 54 -2.89 5.48 3.38
CA ILE A 54 -1.72 5.85 4.18
C ILE A 54 -2.22 6.14 5.59
N VAL A 55 -1.64 5.49 6.59
CA VAL A 55 -2.00 5.73 7.98
C VAL A 55 -1.42 7.07 8.42
N GLN A 56 -2.29 8.01 8.79
CA GLN A 56 -1.88 9.32 9.28
C GLN A 56 -1.70 9.31 10.79
N GLN A 57 -2.67 8.73 11.49
CA GLN A 57 -2.70 8.62 12.94
C GLN A 57 -3.31 7.29 13.32
N GLY A 58 -2.93 6.78 14.48
CA GLY A 58 -3.46 5.53 14.98
C GLY A 58 -2.72 4.32 14.47
N SER A 59 -3.37 3.18 14.52
CA SER A 59 -2.75 1.92 14.10
C SER A 59 -3.80 0.89 13.72
N PHE A 60 -3.36 -0.06 12.90
CA PHE A 60 -4.21 -1.11 12.37
C PHE A 60 -3.55 -2.47 12.57
N THR A 61 -4.36 -3.48 12.85
CA THR A 61 -3.91 -4.87 12.82
C THR A 61 -4.21 -5.40 11.43
N LEU A 62 -3.19 -5.96 10.79
CA LEU A 62 -3.32 -6.60 9.49
C LEU A 62 -3.37 -8.10 9.72
N THR A 63 -4.54 -8.69 9.48
CA THR A 63 -4.75 -10.12 9.70
C THR A 63 -4.74 -10.81 8.35
N PRO A 64 -3.69 -11.62 8.07
CA PRO A 64 -3.61 -12.32 6.80
C PRO A 64 -4.77 -13.30 6.62
N GLU A 65 -5.11 -13.56 5.36
CA GLU A 65 -6.15 -14.53 5.04
C GLU A 65 -5.77 -15.93 5.52
N ARG A 66 -4.49 -16.27 5.49
CA ARG A 66 -4.00 -17.55 5.99
C ARG A 66 -3.81 -17.48 7.48
N ALA A 67 -4.44 -18.39 8.19
CA ALA A 67 -4.35 -18.47 9.65
C ALA A 67 -2.94 -18.71 10.16
N SER A 68 -2.07 -19.30 9.34
CA SER A 68 -0.69 -19.61 9.71
C SER A 68 0.26 -18.41 9.63
N ALA A 69 -0.16 -17.33 8.99
CA ALA A 69 0.67 -16.15 8.87
C ALA A 69 0.48 -15.24 10.09
N GLU A 70 1.53 -14.54 10.45
CA GLU A 70 1.49 -13.64 11.61
C GLU A 70 0.74 -12.36 11.31
N GLU A 71 0.05 -11.85 12.33
CA GLU A 71 -0.55 -10.53 12.27
C GLU A 71 0.55 -9.48 12.34
N VAL A 72 0.35 -8.38 11.65
CA VAL A 72 1.27 -7.27 11.62
C VAL A 72 0.53 -6.02 12.07
N VAL A 73 1.22 -5.14 12.79
CA VAL A 73 0.67 -3.85 13.20
C VAL A 73 1.23 -2.75 12.30
N ALA A 74 0.34 -1.98 11.70
CA ALA A 74 0.70 -0.86 10.84
C ALA A 74 0.42 0.45 11.58
N GLY A 75 1.45 1.26 11.77
CA GLY A 75 1.35 2.57 12.42
C GLY A 75 1.44 3.71 11.43
N PRO A 76 1.54 4.96 11.94
CA PRO A 76 1.59 6.15 11.07
C PRO A 76 2.73 6.08 10.06
N GLY A 77 2.45 6.52 8.85
CA GLY A 77 3.42 6.50 7.76
C GLY A 77 3.44 5.20 6.97
N THR A 78 2.59 4.23 7.31
CA THR A 78 2.51 2.96 6.58
C THR A 78 1.58 3.10 5.39
N LEU A 79 2.00 2.59 4.25
CA LEU A 79 1.19 2.51 3.04
C LEU A 79 0.57 1.11 2.96
N LEU A 80 -0.74 1.06 2.95
CA LEU A 80 -1.51 -0.19 2.87
C LEU A 80 -2.07 -0.35 1.45
N GLY A 81 -1.73 -1.44 0.78
CA GLY A 81 -2.27 -1.72 -0.54
C GLY A 81 -1.49 -1.07 -1.68
N GLU A 82 -0.19 -1.01 -1.58
CA GLU A 82 0.68 -0.40 -2.58
C GLU A 82 0.44 -0.89 -4.01
N SER A 83 0.31 -2.20 -4.19
CA SER A 83 0.12 -2.78 -5.51
C SER A 83 -1.19 -2.34 -6.17
N ALA A 84 -2.19 -1.96 -5.38
CA ALA A 84 -3.48 -1.50 -5.89
C ALA A 84 -3.40 -0.11 -6.54
N LEU A 85 -2.30 0.60 -6.39
CA LEU A 85 -2.12 1.91 -7.03
C LEU A 85 -1.90 1.78 -8.53
N LEU A 86 -1.38 0.67 -9.01
CA LEU A 86 -1.07 0.49 -10.43
C LEU A 86 -1.88 -0.57 -11.13
N ALA A 87 -2.41 -1.53 -10.40
CA ALA A 87 -3.16 -2.63 -10.99
C ALA A 87 -4.28 -3.06 -10.05
N GLU A 88 -5.32 -3.64 -10.62
CA GLU A 88 -6.37 -4.24 -9.81
C GLU A 88 -5.80 -5.46 -9.09
N THR A 89 -5.94 -5.49 -7.78
CA THR A 89 -5.46 -6.59 -6.95
C THR A 89 -6.51 -6.90 -5.88
N ARG A 90 -6.29 -7.97 -5.14
CA ARG A 90 -7.12 -8.29 -3.99
C ARG A 90 -6.35 -8.01 -2.71
N ARG A 91 -7.07 -7.61 -1.67
CA ARG A 91 -6.44 -7.33 -0.39
C ARG A 91 -5.85 -8.61 0.19
N PRO A 92 -4.56 -8.63 0.56
CA PRO A 92 -3.94 -9.83 1.13
C PRO A 92 -4.28 -10.04 2.60
N ALA A 93 -4.83 -9.03 3.26
CA ALA A 93 -5.12 -9.08 4.68
C ALA A 93 -6.30 -8.18 5.00
N THR A 94 -6.92 -8.42 6.16
CA THR A 94 -7.96 -7.56 6.70
C THR A 94 -7.31 -6.52 7.60
N ALA A 95 -7.63 -5.25 7.40
CA ALA A 95 -7.11 -4.16 8.22
C ALA A 95 -8.17 -3.70 9.20
N THR A 96 -7.89 -3.83 10.49
CA THR A 96 -8.82 -3.45 11.56
C THR A 96 -8.16 -2.41 12.46
N ALA A 97 -8.86 -1.32 12.71
CA ALA A 97 -8.32 -0.26 13.57
C ALA A 97 -8.19 -0.76 15.00
N ARG A 98 -7.03 -0.51 15.60
CA ARG A 98 -6.75 -0.86 17.00
C ARG A 98 -7.14 0.26 17.94
N GLU A 99 -7.27 1.46 17.42
CA GLU A 99 -7.55 2.69 18.15
C GLU A 99 -8.19 3.68 17.19
N ASN A 100 -8.59 4.83 17.67
CA ASN A 100 -9.08 5.89 16.77
C ASN A 100 -7.97 6.23 15.78
N SER A 101 -8.28 6.08 14.51
CA SER A 101 -7.27 6.21 13.46
C SER A 101 -7.76 7.11 12.35
N THR A 102 -6.82 7.67 11.61
CA THR A 102 -7.10 8.47 10.43
C THR A 102 -6.23 7.98 9.30
N VAL A 103 -6.82 7.79 8.13
CA VAL A 103 -6.09 7.36 6.94
C VAL A 103 -6.37 8.30 5.78
N MET A 104 -5.43 8.39 4.84
CA MET A 104 -5.62 9.05 3.56
C MET A 104 -5.86 7.99 2.51
N ARG A 105 -6.97 8.09 1.80
CA ARG A 105 -7.28 7.16 0.71
C ARG A 105 -6.83 7.75 -0.62
N VAL A 106 -6.02 7.02 -1.35
CA VAL A 106 -5.54 7.38 -2.68
C VAL A 106 -6.08 6.36 -3.67
N SER A 107 -7.02 6.75 -4.53
CA SER A 107 -7.57 5.82 -5.51
C SER A 107 -6.58 5.56 -6.64
N ARG A 108 -6.66 4.37 -7.25
CA ARG A 108 -5.83 4.05 -8.40
C ARG A 108 -6.09 5.02 -9.55
N ALA A 109 -7.35 5.35 -9.80
CA ALA A 109 -7.70 6.26 -10.88
C ALA A 109 -6.99 7.61 -10.74
N MET A 110 -7.02 8.17 -9.53
CA MET A 110 -6.36 9.44 -9.26
C MET A 110 -4.84 9.32 -9.36
N PHE A 111 -4.30 8.21 -8.84
CA PHE A 111 -2.86 7.98 -8.88
C PHE A 111 -2.34 7.89 -10.31
N LEU A 112 -3.03 7.14 -11.17
CA LEU A 112 -2.66 7.01 -12.56
C LEU A 112 -2.78 8.35 -13.32
N LYS A 113 -3.82 9.11 -13.00
CA LYS A 113 -3.99 10.43 -13.61
C LYS A 113 -2.86 11.37 -13.21
N MET A 114 -2.43 11.30 -11.96
CA MET A 114 -1.28 12.08 -11.49
C MET A 114 -0.04 11.72 -12.29
N LEU A 115 0.20 10.43 -12.52
CA LEU A 115 1.37 9.98 -13.28
C LEU A 115 1.38 10.49 -14.71
N GLU A 116 0.21 10.65 -15.32
CA GLU A 116 0.12 11.21 -16.67
C GLU A 116 0.67 12.64 -16.74
N GLY A 117 0.46 13.40 -15.67
CA GLY A 117 0.95 14.77 -15.59
C GLY A 117 2.40 14.91 -15.13
N TYR A 118 3.02 13.82 -14.68
CA TYR A 118 4.38 13.84 -14.15
C TYR A 118 5.19 12.67 -14.71
N PRO A 119 5.65 12.76 -15.96
CA PRO A 119 6.36 11.65 -16.61
C PRO A 119 7.60 11.18 -15.85
N GLU A 120 8.33 12.09 -15.20
CA GLU A 120 9.50 11.72 -14.41
C GLU A 120 9.13 10.90 -13.19
N ALA A 121 8.01 11.26 -12.54
CA ALA A 121 7.50 10.50 -11.42
C ALA A 121 7.08 9.10 -11.87
N ALA A 122 6.48 8.99 -13.06
CA ALA A 122 6.08 7.71 -13.62
C ALA A 122 7.28 6.80 -13.86
N LEU A 123 8.39 7.37 -14.37
CA LEU A 123 9.62 6.60 -14.57
C LEU A 123 10.19 6.10 -13.25
N ARG A 124 10.26 6.98 -12.24
CA ARG A 124 10.75 6.59 -10.92
C ARG A 124 9.90 5.50 -10.30
N MET A 125 8.58 5.60 -10.44
CA MET A 125 7.67 4.60 -9.91
C MET A 125 7.85 3.27 -10.60
N ARG A 126 8.02 3.28 -11.92
CA ARG A 126 8.25 2.09 -12.71
C ARG A 126 9.52 1.36 -12.24
N GLU A 127 10.58 2.11 -11.99
CA GLU A 127 11.85 1.54 -11.52
C GLU A 127 11.69 0.89 -10.15
N VAL A 128 11.00 1.57 -9.23
CA VAL A 128 10.78 1.05 -7.88
C VAL A 128 9.96 -0.24 -7.93
N ILE A 129 8.91 -0.26 -8.74
CA ILE A 129 8.03 -1.42 -8.84
C ILE A 129 8.74 -2.59 -9.51
N ALA A 130 9.55 -2.31 -10.54
CA ALA A 130 10.34 -3.35 -11.18
C ALA A 130 11.27 -4.01 -10.19
N ALA A 131 11.94 -3.22 -9.35
CA ALA A 131 12.84 -3.75 -8.33
C ALA A 131 12.10 -4.61 -7.31
N ARG A 132 10.92 -4.20 -6.90
CA ARG A 132 10.10 -4.96 -5.95
C ARG A 132 9.53 -6.22 -6.56
N ALA A 133 9.10 -6.15 -7.82
CA ALA A 133 8.60 -7.32 -8.52
C ALA A 133 9.69 -8.37 -8.67
N ASP A 134 10.91 -7.94 -9.00
CA ASP A 134 12.05 -8.85 -9.10
C ASP A 134 12.35 -9.50 -7.75
N GLN A 135 12.30 -8.73 -6.67
CA GLN A 135 12.52 -9.26 -5.34
C GLN A 135 11.45 -10.30 -4.98
N TRP A 136 10.19 -10.00 -5.26
CA TRP A 136 9.11 -10.93 -4.99
C TRP A 136 9.21 -12.19 -5.86
N GLY A 137 9.62 -12.01 -7.10
CA GLY A 137 9.85 -13.14 -8.00
C GLY A 137 10.92 -14.07 -7.47
N ARG A 138 12.00 -13.50 -6.95
CA ARG A 138 13.07 -14.30 -6.34
C ARG A 138 12.59 -15.03 -5.10
N GLU A 139 11.81 -14.38 -4.26
CA GLU A 139 11.26 -15.02 -3.06
C GLU A 139 10.35 -16.19 -3.43
N ILE A 140 9.50 -16.02 -4.43
CA ILE A 140 8.62 -17.08 -4.90
C ILE A 140 9.43 -18.23 -5.48
N GLU A 141 10.46 -17.94 -6.26
CA GLU A 141 11.34 -18.97 -6.82
C GLU A 141 12.07 -19.74 -5.72
N ASN A 142 12.53 -19.03 -4.70
CA ASN A 142 13.21 -19.67 -3.57
C ASN A 142 12.26 -20.61 -2.83
N VAL A 143 11.01 -20.19 -2.64
CA VAL A 143 10.02 -21.03 -2.00
C VAL A 143 9.72 -22.25 -2.87
N ARG A 144 9.56 -22.06 -4.17
CA ARG A 144 9.33 -23.18 -5.09
C ARG A 144 10.50 -24.16 -5.08
N ALA A 145 11.72 -23.64 -5.09
CA ALA A 145 12.92 -24.49 -5.04
C ALA A 145 12.99 -25.29 -3.74
N ALA A 146 12.60 -24.68 -2.64
CA ALA A 146 12.58 -25.35 -1.35
C ALA A 146 11.52 -26.46 -1.28
N LEU A 147 10.40 -26.27 -1.95
CA LEU A 147 9.29 -27.22 -1.93
C LEU A 147 9.37 -28.28 -3.02
N ALA A 148 9.98 -27.97 -4.16
CA ALA A 148 10.01 -28.86 -5.31
C ALA A 148 10.58 -30.25 -5.02
N PRO A 149 11.71 -30.39 -4.31
CA PRO A 149 12.25 -31.72 -4.02
C PRO A 149 11.30 -32.57 -3.19
N ARG A 150 10.54 -31.94 -2.32
CA ARG A 150 9.57 -32.66 -1.48
C ARG A 150 8.28 -32.94 -2.24
N ALA A 151 7.91 -32.00 -3.11
CA ALA A 151 6.70 -32.13 -3.91
C ALA A 151 6.85 -33.19 -4.98
N LYS A 152 8.09 -33.51 -5.35
CA LYS A 152 8.39 -34.50 -6.42
C LYS A 152 9.31 -35.57 -5.92
N PRO A 153 8.85 -36.43 -5.03
CA PRO A 153 9.64 -37.59 -4.66
C PRO A 153 9.74 -38.47 -5.90
N GLN A 154 10.87 -38.79 -6.30
CA GLN A 154 11.06 -39.60 -7.51
C GLN A 154 10.95 -41.08 -7.19
#